data_83908cd6482bcbc8989ab7d835493501
#
_entry.id   83908cd6482bcbc8989ab7d835493501
#
_cell.length_a   1.000
_cell.length_b   1.000
_cell.length_c   1.000
_cell.angle_alpha   90.00
_cell.angle_beta   90.00
_cell.angle_gamma   90.00
#
_symmetry.space_group_name_H-M   'P 1'
#
loop_
_entity.id
_entity.type
_entity.pdbx_description
1 polymer ?
#
loop_
_entity_poly.entity_id
_entity_poly.type
_entity_poly.pdbx_seq_one_letter_code
_entity_poly.pdbx_strand_id
1 'polypeptide(L)'
;MSLSNPHPRIPANSPDLEVLRSFEPIVRYTKGEKFYPMAVEPYLRESSLWLYVPDGADEEVVAEGELTLDGLVEAREAAFGSLFYLRFVYALDLHESTEALARARQLAKRQQNEFHAGVGRLARGGLLPRLGDGLFSLSLLLRGNVPGATAAAAELKYVRIREEDPQFVYQGRVARQSGWTICQYWFFFAYNPWRSGFHGVNDHESDWEMITIYLYEDDGHLVPEWVAYASHDFHGADLRRRWDDRAELEVEGVHPVVYAGAGSHASYFRRGEYQAEVPIPYSRRLRRLSETVGRFWQTKLGQGDDTRRPLRIPFIDFARGDGVAVGPGQPNEWTPNVIDETTPWVGEYRGLWGLYAQDPISGENAPAGPMYERDGSPRPSWFDPLGFAGLDQVPPPPREIEALEREQERIGERQSELERLIPQETALLQELGVRLDSMRGSPHLASESQTLAAQAADGSAKLRELRKERFENIAVLEGLRRRLERRRAGEADDPRAHITRAAEPVAPETLRFNRAAEIWAALSISALLIGLAILILASPSNVWAELVVLVIAFIVAESVLRGTFVRTVNKLAVLAALVAIGVLFVRYWELVVVAVLLALAAFLLYQRFREFTG
;
A
#
# COMPACT_ATOMS: atom_id res chain seq x y z
N MET A 1 -33.32 -11.68 -18.53
CA MET A 1 -32.91 -11.06 -19.81
C MET A 1 -31.42 -10.81 -19.68
N SER A 2 -30.60 -11.66 -20.27
CA SER A 2 -29.15 -11.46 -20.36
C SER A 2 -28.91 -10.17 -21.13
N LEU A 3 -28.38 -9.16 -20.47
CA LEU A 3 -27.86 -7.99 -21.14
C LEU A 3 -26.58 -8.47 -21.83
N SER A 4 -26.70 -8.88 -23.09
CA SER A 4 -25.55 -9.13 -23.96
C SER A 4 -24.82 -7.81 -24.17
N ASN A 5 -23.85 -7.50 -23.27
CA ASN A 5 -22.84 -6.50 -23.54
C ASN A 5 -22.05 -7.01 -24.75
N PRO A 6 -21.89 -6.25 -25.84
CA PRO A 6 -21.10 -6.69 -26.98
C PRO A 6 -19.62 -6.65 -26.60
N HIS A 7 -19.16 -7.67 -25.87
CA HIS A 7 -17.72 -7.89 -25.73
C HIS A 7 -17.17 -8.25 -27.12
N PRO A 8 -16.00 -7.72 -27.50
CA PRO A 8 -15.35 -8.19 -28.71
C PRO A 8 -15.14 -9.70 -28.57
N ARG A 9 -15.61 -10.46 -29.55
CA ARG A 9 -15.40 -11.91 -29.58
C ARG A 9 -14.01 -12.18 -30.14
N ILE A 10 -13.01 -12.12 -29.27
CA ILE A 10 -11.63 -12.37 -29.61
C ILE A 10 -11.35 -13.85 -29.40
N PRO A 11 -10.92 -14.57 -30.44
CA PRO A 11 -10.56 -15.97 -30.31
C PRO A 11 -9.49 -16.18 -29.23
N ALA A 12 -9.62 -17.25 -28.46
CA ALA A 12 -8.71 -17.56 -27.36
C ALA A 12 -7.26 -17.83 -27.85
N ASN A 13 -7.09 -18.16 -29.12
CA ASN A 13 -5.81 -18.41 -29.77
C ASN A 13 -5.25 -17.19 -30.55
N SER A 14 -5.84 -16.01 -30.39
CA SER A 14 -5.33 -14.79 -31.03
C SER A 14 -3.91 -14.47 -30.56
N PRO A 15 -3.07 -13.83 -31.43
CA PRO A 15 -1.76 -13.35 -31.04
C PRO A 15 -1.82 -12.38 -29.85
N ASP A 16 -0.82 -12.39 -28.98
CA ASP A 16 -0.79 -11.59 -27.75
C ASP A 16 -0.97 -10.09 -28.02
N LEU A 17 -0.41 -9.56 -29.10
CA LEU A 17 -0.60 -8.16 -29.48
C LEU A 17 -2.07 -7.85 -29.80
N GLU A 18 -2.78 -8.75 -30.48
CA GLU A 18 -4.20 -8.58 -30.80
C GLU A 18 -5.06 -8.62 -29.52
N VAL A 19 -4.74 -9.55 -28.62
CA VAL A 19 -5.41 -9.62 -27.31
C VAL A 19 -5.21 -8.33 -26.51
N LEU A 20 -3.97 -7.85 -26.43
CA LEU A 20 -3.64 -6.60 -25.74
C LEU A 20 -4.40 -5.41 -26.35
N ARG A 21 -4.34 -5.23 -27.68
CA ARG A 21 -5.02 -4.12 -28.35
C ARG A 21 -6.53 -4.11 -28.14
N SER A 22 -7.13 -5.29 -28.03
CA SER A 22 -8.56 -5.42 -27.89
C SER A 22 -9.10 -4.93 -26.55
N PHE A 23 -8.26 -4.89 -25.55
CA PHE A 23 -8.62 -4.46 -24.18
C PHE A 23 -7.75 -3.31 -23.67
N GLU A 24 -7.05 -2.60 -24.56
CA GLU A 24 -6.23 -1.44 -24.18
C GLU A 24 -6.98 -0.50 -23.24
N PRO A 25 -6.37 -0.07 -22.14
CA PRO A 25 -7.02 0.87 -21.24
C PRO A 25 -7.07 2.28 -21.82
N ILE A 26 -8.04 3.06 -21.37
CA ILE A 26 -8.04 4.52 -21.54
C ILE A 26 -7.50 5.12 -20.26
N VAL A 27 -6.35 5.79 -20.34
CA VAL A 27 -5.76 6.47 -19.18
C VAL A 27 -6.03 7.97 -19.27
N ARG A 28 -6.65 8.50 -18.22
CA ARG A 28 -6.97 9.92 -18.09
C ARG A 28 -6.07 10.58 -17.05
N TYR A 29 -5.25 11.50 -17.49
CA TYR A 29 -4.32 12.24 -16.64
C TYR A 29 -4.97 13.50 -16.07
N THR A 30 -4.45 13.94 -14.94
CA THR A 30 -4.83 15.22 -14.34
C THR A 30 -4.17 16.36 -15.11
N LYS A 31 -4.89 17.48 -15.30
CA LYS A 31 -4.34 18.68 -15.94
C LYS A 31 -3.10 19.17 -15.20
N GLY A 32 -2.03 19.40 -15.96
CA GLY A 32 -0.73 19.79 -15.41
C GLY A 32 0.20 18.60 -15.15
N GLU A 33 -0.19 17.38 -15.55
CA GLU A 33 0.75 16.27 -15.62
C GLU A 33 1.92 16.62 -16.54
N LYS A 34 3.12 16.23 -16.12
CA LYS A 34 4.37 16.59 -16.79
C LYS A 34 5.01 15.42 -17.52
N PHE A 35 4.83 14.23 -16.99
CA PHE A 35 5.44 13.02 -17.50
C PHE A 35 4.36 12.02 -17.93
N TYR A 36 4.46 11.56 -19.16
CA TYR A 36 3.55 10.58 -19.74
C TYR A 36 4.31 9.31 -20.09
N PRO A 37 3.62 8.18 -20.25
CA PRO A 37 4.25 6.92 -20.64
C PRO A 37 5.00 7.04 -21.96
N MET A 38 6.20 6.48 -22.00
CA MET A 38 7.10 6.56 -23.15
C MET A 38 7.84 5.24 -23.40
N ALA A 39 8.48 5.11 -24.56
CA ALA A 39 9.43 4.05 -24.81
C ALA A 39 10.66 4.15 -23.89
N VAL A 40 11.29 3.02 -23.58
CA VAL A 40 12.44 2.98 -22.68
C VAL A 40 13.74 3.44 -23.36
N GLU A 41 13.87 3.24 -24.67
CA GLU A 41 15.08 3.55 -25.43
C GLU A 41 15.45 5.04 -25.43
N PRO A 42 14.51 6.00 -25.63
CA PRO A 42 14.84 7.42 -25.55
C PRO A 42 15.31 7.84 -24.15
N TYR A 43 14.73 7.23 -23.11
CA TYR A 43 15.16 7.47 -21.72
C TYR A 43 16.59 6.96 -21.48
N LEU A 44 16.92 5.76 -21.97
CA LEU A 44 18.26 5.19 -21.86
C LEU A 44 19.32 6.06 -22.52
N ARG A 45 19.05 6.54 -23.74
CA ARG A 45 19.98 7.44 -24.45
C ARG A 45 20.30 8.73 -23.69
N GLU A 46 19.33 9.21 -22.92
CA GLU A 46 19.47 10.41 -22.08
C GLU A 46 19.89 10.08 -20.63
N SER A 47 20.31 8.85 -20.38
CA SER A 47 20.77 8.38 -19.06
C SER A 47 22.19 7.85 -19.15
N SER A 48 22.92 7.89 -18.05
CA SER A 48 24.18 7.17 -17.85
C SER A 48 23.97 5.95 -16.95
N LEU A 49 24.82 4.94 -17.06
CA LEU A 49 24.82 3.75 -16.23
C LEU A 49 25.92 3.83 -15.19
N TRP A 50 25.57 3.63 -13.95
CA TRP A 50 26.46 3.70 -12.80
C TRP A 50 26.48 2.39 -12.01
N LEU A 51 27.61 2.12 -11.40
CA LEU A 51 27.79 1.02 -10.44
C LEU A 51 28.01 1.62 -9.03
N TYR A 52 27.08 1.34 -8.14
CA TYR A 52 27.28 1.56 -6.71
C TYR A 52 28.25 0.53 -6.15
N VAL A 53 29.32 0.99 -5.50
CA VAL A 53 30.31 0.14 -4.85
C VAL A 53 30.28 0.40 -3.34
N PRO A 54 30.00 -0.62 -2.50
CA PRO A 54 30.04 -0.46 -1.04
C PRO A 54 31.40 0.05 -0.57
N ASP A 55 31.37 1.05 0.30
CA ASP A 55 32.57 1.68 0.86
C ASP A 55 33.52 2.35 -0.16
N GLY A 56 33.08 2.53 -1.41
CA GLY A 56 33.80 3.17 -2.50
C GLY A 56 33.09 4.40 -3.06
N ALA A 57 33.65 4.97 -4.10
CA ALA A 57 32.95 5.95 -4.93
C ALA A 57 32.14 5.22 -6.01
N ASP A 58 30.97 5.76 -6.37
CA ASP A 58 30.20 5.25 -7.48
C ASP A 58 30.97 5.43 -8.79
N GLU A 59 30.89 4.44 -9.66
CA GLU A 59 31.64 4.39 -10.91
C GLU A 59 30.68 4.55 -12.11
N GLU A 60 30.97 5.47 -13.01
CA GLU A 60 30.24 5.59 -14.27
C GLU A 60 30.73 4.51 -15.25
N VAL A 61 29.82 3.60 -15.61
CA VAL A 61 30.13 2.45 -16.47
C VAL A 61 29.88 2.75 -17.93
N VAL A 62 28.76 3.46 -18.22
CA VAL A 62 28.40 3.90 -19.57
C VAL A 62 27.95 5.35 -19.49
N ALA A 63 28.55 6.20 -20.32
CA ALA A 63 28.23 7.63 -20.34
C ALA A 63 26.87 7.91 -20.99
N GLU A 64 26.31 9.09 -20.68
CA GLU A 64 25.10 9.60 -21.31
C GLU A 64 25.28 9.66 -22.84
N GLY A 65 24.30 9.21 -23.59
CA GLY A 65 24.32 9.15 -25.06
C GLY A 65 24.85 7.84 -25.65
N GLU A 66 25.50 7.00 -24.82
CA GLU A 66 26.10 5.73 -25.30
C GLU A 66 25.30 4.51 -24.85
N LEU A 67 24.35 4.68 -23.89
CA LEU A 67 23.61 3.58 -23.31
C LEU A 67 22.51 3.08 -24.25
N THR A 68 22.47 1.76 -24.43
CA THR A 68 21.49 1.03 -25.25
C THR A 68 20.83 -0.08 -24.45
N LEU A 69 19.75 -0.69 -24.98
CA LEU A 69 19.13 -1.87 -24.35
C LEU A 69 20.11 -3.04 -24.22
N ASP A 70 20.97 -3.27 -25.24
CA ASP A 70 22.00 -4.30 -25.18
C ASP A 70 23.04 -3.99 -24.09
N GLY A 71 23.43 -2.72 -23.92
CA GLY A 71 24.30 -2.28 -22.84
C GLY A 71 23.74 -2.55 -21.44
N LEU A 72 22.40 -2.47 -21.24
CA LEU A 72 21.77 -2.89 -20.00
C LEU A 72 21.89 -4.40 -19.75
N VAL A 73 21.78 -5.21 -20.81
CA VAL A 73 21.90 -6.68 -20.71
C VAL A 73 23.34 -7.07 -20.34
N GLU A 74 24.34 -6.37 -20.86
CA GLU A 74 25.74 -6.59 -20.50
C GLU A 74 26.02 -6.25 -19.03
N ALA A 75 25.30 -5.29 -18.45
CA ALA A 75 25.40 -4.86 -17.04
C ALA A 75 24.60 -5.74 -16.06
N ARG A 76 24.35 -7.01 -16.37
CA ARG A 76 23.49 -7.90 -15.56
C ARG A 76 24.12 -8.39 -14.26
N GLU A 77 25.44 -8.45 -14.17
CA GLU A 77 26.16 -9.02 -13.03
C GLU A 77 26.98 -7.94 -12.31
N ALA A 78 26.62 -7.65 -11.05
CA ALA A 78 27.40 -6.82 -10.15
C ALA A 78 28.06 -7.68 -9.07
N ALA A 79 29.19 -7.22 -8.53
CA ALA A 79 29.84 -7.85 -7.38
C ALA A 79 28.89 -7.83 -6.16
N PHE A 80 29.10 -8.77 -5.23
CA PHE A 80 28.27 -8.84 -4.02
C PHE A 80 28.23 -7.51 -3.27
N GLY A 81 27.03 -7.02 -3.03
CA GLY A 81 26.78 -5.73 -2.38
C GLY A 81 26.84 -4.51 -3.30
N SER A 82 27.28 -4.68 -4.57
CA SER A 82 27.19 -3.63 -5.59
C SER A 82 25.86 -3.67 -6.32
N LEU A 83 25.45 -2.54 -6.92
CA LEU A 83 24.17 -2.39 -7.59
C LEU A 83 24.34 -1.47 -8.81
N PHE A 84 23.88 -1.92 -9.97
CA PHE A 84 23.76 -1.04 -11.13
C PHE A 84 22.55 -0.13 -10.99
N TYR A 85 22.70 1.12 -11.41
CA TYR A 85 21.60 2.07 -11.45
C TYR A 85 21.78 3.07 -12.61
N LEU A 86 20.66 3.54 -13.14
CA LEU A 86 20.63 4.59 -14.14
C LEU A 86 20.67 5.96 -13.46
N ARG A 87 21.11 6.94 -14.21
CA ARG A 87 21.08 8.34 -13.78
C ARG A 87 20.60 9.20 -14.93
N PHE A 88 19.40 9.72 -14.78
CA PHE A 88 18.73 10.56 -15.77
C PHE A 88 19.04 12.05 -15.57
N VAL A 89 19.13 12.50 -14.33
CA VAL A 89 19.47 13.88 -13.97
C VAL A 89 20.73 13.90 -13.14
N TYR A 90 21.70 14.73 -13.52
CA TYR A 90 22.91 14.94 -12.74
C TYR A 90 22.63 15.82 -11.51
N ALA A 91 23.50 15.71 -10.49
CA ALA A 91 23.45 16.60 -9.34
C ALA A 91 23.60 18.06 -9.81
N LEU A 92 22.65 18.89 -9.40
CA LEU A 92 22.62 20.30 -9.76
C LEU A 92 23.20 21.14 -8.60
N ASP A 93 24.03 22.11 -8.93
CA ASP A 93 24.41 23.14 -7.96
C ASP A 93 23.24 24.12 -7.69
N LEU A 94 23.40 25.05 -6.74
CA LEU A 94 22.33 26.02 -6.40
C LEU A 94 21.97 26.94 -7.57
N HIS A 95 22.93 27.31 -8.41
CA HIS A 95 22.69 28.19 -9.55
C HIS A 95 21.91 27.43 -10.64
N GLU A 96 22.40 26.28 -11.05
CA GLU A 96 21.75 25.37 -11.99
C GLU A 96 20.32 25.00 -11.54
N SER A 97 20.16 24.71 -10.25
CA SER A 97 18.87 24.41 -9.64
C SER A 97 17.87 25.56 -9.79
N THR A 98 18.29 26.81 -9.51
CA THR A 98 17.42 27.99 -9.65
C THR A 98 17.10 28.29 -11.10
N GLU A 99 18.05 28.06 -12.02
CA GLU A 99 17.87 28.24 -13.44
C GLU A 99 16.88 27.20 -14.01
N ALA A 100 17.05 25.91 -13.66
CA ALA A 100 16.12 24.84 -14.06
C ALA A 100 14.68 25.14 -13.61
N LEU A 101 14.49 25.54 -12.35
CA LEU A 101 13.18 25.93 -11.84
C LEU A 101 12.57 27.13 -12.60
N ALA A 102 13.38 28.13 -12.94
CA ALA A 102 12.90 29.30 -13.69
C ALA A 102 12.47 28.92 -15.12
N ARG A 103 13.28 28.09 -15.80
CA ARG A 103 12.99 27.60 -17.16
C ARG A 103 11.73 26.71 -17.17
N ALA A 104 11.60 25.78 -16.24
CA ALA A 104 10.42 24.90 -16.14
C ALA A 104 9.14 25.70 -15.89
N ARG A 105 9.18 26.74 -15.03
CA ARG A 105 8.04 27.65 -14.82
C ARG A 105 7.66 28.42 -16.09
N GLN A 106 8.64 28.88 -16.87
CA GLN A 106 8.38 29.54 -18.15
C GLN A 106 7.73 28.61 -19.15
N LEU A 107 8.20 27.35 -19.19
CA LEU A 107 7.65 26.31 -20.06
C LEU A 107 6.18 26.02 -19.70
N ALA A 108 5.88 25.78 -18.42
CA ALA A 108 4.52 25.51 -17.95
C ALA A 108 3.54 26.66 -18.28
N LYS A 109 3.98 27.92 -18.13
CA LYS A 109 3.19 29.10 -18.51
C LYS A 109 2.92 29.19 -20.02
N ARG A 110 3.92 28.89 -20.85
CA ARG A 110 3.77 28.89 -22.30
C ARG A 110 2.79 27.82 -22.77
N GLN A 111 2.84 26.65 -22.16
CA GLN A 111 1.97 25.51 -22.48
C GLN A 111 0.57 25.63 -21.86
N GLN A 112 0.31 26.62 -21.01
CA GLN A 112 -0.92 26.74 -20.20
C GLN A 112 -1.23 25.47 -19.40
N ASN A 113 -0.19 24.75 -19.01
CA ASN A 113 -0.26 23.46 -18.36
C ASN A 113 0.24 23.56 -16.90
N GLU A 114 -0.22 24.54 -16.16
CA GLU A 114 0.09 24.67 -14.74
C GLU A 114 -0.84 23.78 -13.93
N PHE A 115 -0.25 22.95 -13.07
CA PHE A 115 -1.00 22.18 -12.10
C PHE A 115 -1.47 23.08 -10.95
N HIS A 116 -2.78 23.09 -10.72
CA HIS A 116 -3.39 23.75 -9.59
C HIS A 116 -4.00 22.72 -8.65
N ALA A 117 -3.34 22.48 -7.53
CA ALA A 117 -3.87 21.55 -6.52
C ALA A 117 -5.27 21.97 -6.03
N GLY A 118 -5.57 23.28 -6.03
CA GLY A 118 -6.79 23.82 -5.44
C GLY A 118 -6.78 23.76 -3.91
N VAL A 119 -6.33 22.61 -3.37
CA VAL A 119 -6.04 22.36 -1.95
C VAL A 119 -4.61 21.85 -1.88
N GLY A 120 -3.78 22.39 -0.98
CA GLY A 120 -2.40 21.89 -0.81
C GLY A 120 -2.39 20.43 -0.43
N ARG A 121 -1.51 19.63 -1.03
CA ARG A 121 -1.41 18.17 -0.77
C ARG A 121 -1.26 17.84 0.72
N LEU A 122 -0.51 18.68 1.49
CA LEU A 122 -0.33 18.54 2.94
C LEU A 122 -1.37 19.31 3.79
N ALA A 123 -2.30 20.04 3.20
CA ALA A 123 -3.25 20.86 3.95
C ALA A 123 -4.08 20.02 4.96
N ARG A 124 -4.21 18.72 4.72
CA ARG A 124 -4.88 17.77 5.61
C ARG A 124 -3.96 17.12 6.63
N GLY A 125 -2.66 17.13 6.41
CA GLY A 125 -1.68 16.69 7.39
C GLY A 125 -1.73 17.60 8.63
N GLY A 126 -1.67 17.02 9.85
CA GLY A 126 -1.51 17.77 11.10
C GLY A 126 -0.17 18.51 11.15
N LEU A 127 0.07 19.21 12.27
CA LEU A 127 1.32 19.95 12.48
C LEU A 127 2.55 19.01 12.42
N LEU A 128 2.48 17.81 13.03
CA LEU A 128 3.61 16.86 13.07
C LEU A 128 4.05 16.37 11.68
N PRO A 129 3.16 15.92 10.78
CA PRO A 129 3.54 15.59 9.40
C PRO A 129 4.20 16.75 8.65
N ARG A 130 3.71 17.98 8.83
CA ARG A 130 4.28 19.18 8.18
C ARG A 130 5.65 19.57 8.75
N LEU A 131 5.85 19.40 10.07
CA LEU A 131 7.18 19.55 10.68
C LEU A 131 8.17 18.52 10.11
N GLY A 132 7.75 17.26 9.97
CA GLY A 132 8.54 16.21 9.32
C GLY A 132 8.96 16.62 7.91
N ASP A 133 8.00 17.08 7.09
CA ASP A 133 8.26 17.55 5.73
C ASP A 133 9.21 18.77 5.70
N GLY A 134 9.05 19.72 6.63
CA GLY A 134 9.95 20.86 6.76
C GLY A 134 11.38 20.45 7.14
N LEU A 135 11.57 19.45 8.01
CA LEU A 135 12.88 18.89 8.34
C LEU A 135 13.54 18.18 7.16
N PHE A 136 12.75 17.43 6.37
CA PHE A 136 13.24 16.81 5.13
C PHE A 136 13.69 17.86 4.11
N SER A 137 12.90 18.93 3.94
CA SER A 137 13.27 20.03 3.05
C SER A 137 14.57 20.72 3.47
N LEU A 138 14.74 20.94 4.78
CA LEU A 138 15.99 21.49 5.34
C LEU A 138 17.17 20.55 5.09
N SER A 139 16.98 19.23 5.25
CA SER A 139 18.02 18.23 4.96
C SER A 139 18.47 18.29 3.51
N LEU A 140 17.53 18.40 2.55
CA LEU A 140 17.85 18.54 1.12
C LEU A 140 18.65 19.82 0.84
N LEU A 141 18.23 20.96 1.41
CA LEU A 141 18.94 22.24 1.25
C LEU A 141 20.36 22.19 1.82
N LEU A 142 20.56 21.59 2.99
CA LEU A 142 21.89 21.43 3.60
C LEU A 142 22.84 20.56 2.76
N ARG A 143 22.32 19.74 1.87
CA ARG A 143 23.07 18.92 0.91
C ARG A 143 23.26 19.58 -0.47
N GLY A 144 22.83 20.83 -0.61
CA GLY A 144 22.94 21.57 -1.85
C GLY A 144 21.83 21.28 -2.87
N ASN A 145 20.80 20.50 -2.51
CA ASN A 145 19.67 20.24 -3.39
C ASN A 145 18.56 21.27 -3.16
N VAL A 146 18.20 22.01 -4.19
CA VAL A 146 17.02 22.88 -4.15
C VAL A 146 15.77 22.04 -4.40
N PRO A 147 14.79 22.04 -3.46
CA PRO A 147 13.58 21.27 -3.62
C PRO A 147 12.89 21.50 -4.95
N GLY A 148 12.55 20.41 -5.67
CA GLY A 148 11.91 20.45 -6.98
C GLY A 148 12.84 20.78 -8.15
N ALA A 149 14.12 21.08 -7.93
CA ALA A 149 15.05 21.39 -9.01
C ALA A 149 15.35 20.17 -9.89
N THR A 150 15.53 19.00 -9.29
CA THR A 150 15.73 17.73 -10.00
C THR A 150 14.53 17.42 -10.89
N ALA A 151 13.31 17.57 -10.36
CA ALA A 151 12.08 17.40 -11.14
C ALA A 151 11.99 18.41 -12.29
N ALA A 152 12.40 19.66 -12.06
CA ALA A 152 12.42 20.70 -13.11
C ALA A 152 13.45 20.37 -14.21
N ALA A 153 14.63 19.87 -13.84
CA ALA A 153 15.65 19.45 -14.80
C ALA A 153 15.18 18.21 -15.59
N ALA A 154 14.59 17.23 -14.91
CA ALA A 154 13.98 16.07 -15.56
C ALA A 154 12.88 16.48 -16.56
N GLU A 155 11.99 17.44 -16.19
CA GLU A 155 10.96 17.97 -17.08
C GLU A 155 11.56 18.59 -18.35
N LEU A 156 12.59 19.41 -18.22
CA LEU A 156 13.24 20.05 -19.36
C LEU A 156 13.90 19.00 -20.30
N LYS A 157 14.50 17.97 -19.73
CA LYS A 157 15.10 16.86 -20.49
C LYS A 157 14.01 16.01 -21.17
N TYR A 158 12.94 15.68 -20.45
CA TYR A 158 11.82 14.92 -20.96
C TYR A 158 11.10 15.64 -22.11
N VAL A 159 10.92 16.96 -22.04
CA VAL A 159 10.29 17.73 -23.13
C VAL A 159 11.09 17.60 -24.43
N ARG A 160 12.42 17.63 -24.38
CA ARG A 160 13.26 17.39 -25.57
C ARG A 160 13.04 15.98 -26.15
N ILE A 161 12.99 14.97 -25.29
CA ILE A 161 12.69 13.60 -25.72
C ILE A 161 11.33 13.54 -26.41
N ARG A 162 10.30 14.21 -25.85
CA ARG A 162 8.95 14.22 -26.41
C ARG A 162 8.83 14.98 -27.74
N GLU A 163 9.69 15.97 -28.00
CA GLU A 163 9.75 16.67 -29.29
C GLU A 163 10.30 15.73 -30.39
N GLU A 164 11.19 14.81 -30.04
CA GLU A 164 11.75 13.82 -30.96
C GLU A 164 10.87 12.58 -31.11
N ASP A 165 10.30 12.08 -29.98
CA ASP A 165 9.43 10.91 -29.92
C ASP A 165 8.13 11.23 -29.16
N PRO A 166 7.09 11.68 -29.86
CA PRO A 166 5.82 12.06 -29.25
C PRO A 166 4.89 10.88 -28.88
N GLN A 167 5.32 9.64 -29.03
CA GLN A 167 4.48 8.46 -28.86
C GLN A 167 4.15 8.21 -27.37
N PHE A 168 2.93 7.73 -27.12
CA PHE A 168 2.52 7.18 -25.83
C PHE A 168 2.67 5.66 -25.90
N VAL A 169 3.55 5.10 -25.08
CA VAL A 169 3.93 3.69 -25.18
C VAL A 169 3.54 2.94 -23.92
N TYR A 170 3.00 1.74 -24.08
CA TYR A 170 2.95 0.76 -23.00
C TYR A 170 3.75 -0.50 -23.36
N GLN A 171 4.29 -1.15 -22.34
CA GLN A 171 4.92 -2.46 -22.46
C GLN A 171 3.87 -3.51 -22.09
N GLY A 172 3.37 -4.25 -23.08
CA GLY A 172 2.29 -5.22 -22.92
C GLY A 172 2.79 -6.64 -22.70
N ARG A 173 2.21 -7.34 -21.74
CA ARG A 173 2.50 -8.76 -21.49
C ARG A 173 1.21 -9.56 -21.41
N VAL A 174 1.19 -10.75 -22.02
CA VAL A 174 0.11 -11.71 -21.85
C VAL A 174 0.63 -12.95 -21.15
N ALA A 175 0.12 -13.22 -19.96
CA ALA A 175 0.40 -14.44 -19.22
C ALA A 175 -0.83 -15.36 -19.20
N ARG A 176 -0.62 -16.67 -19.13
CA ARG A 176 -1.70 -17.67 -19.05
C ARG A 176 -1.47 -18.56 -17.84
N GLN A 177 -2.39 -18.50 -16.87
CA GLN A 177 -2.25 -19.21 -15.61
C GLN A 177 -3.61 -19.70 -15.10
N SER A 178 -3.71 -20.96 -14.71
CA SER A 178 -4.89 -21.56 -14.05
C SER A 178 -6.22 -21.34 -14.77
N GLY A 179 -6.20 -21.22 -16.11
CA GLY A 179 -7.39 -20.98 -16.94
C GLY A 179 -7.75 -19.51 -17.12
N TRP A 180 -6.91 -18.61 -16.62
CA TRP A 180 -6.98 -17.18 -16.90
C TRP A 180 -6.00 -16.79 -18.01
N THR A 181 -6.41 -15.90 -18.88
CA THR A 181 -5.53 -15.10 -19.76
C THR A 181 -5.40 -13.72 -19.15
N ILE A 182 -4.18 -13.30 -18.89
CA ILE A 182 -3.87 -12.13 -18.05
C ILE A 182 -3.14 -11.13 -18.91
N CYS A 183 -3.78 -9.99 -19.20
CA CYS A 183 -3.18 -8.87 -19.94
C CYS A 183 -2.63 -7.86 -18.96
N GLN A 184 -1.32 -7.63 -18.98
CA GLN A 184 -0.64 -6.62 -18.18
C GLN A 184 -0.19 -5.48 -19.07
N TYR A 185 -0.49 -4.25 -18.67
CA TYR A 185 -0.09 -3.02 -19.34
C TYR A 185 0.83 -2.25 -18.41
N TRP A 186 2.12 -2.23 -18.72
CA TRP A 186 3.16 -1.56 -17.96
C TRP A 186 3.47 -0.21 -18.59
N PHE A 187 3.39 0.84 -17.79
CA PHE A 187 3.65 2.21 -18.20
C PHE A 187 4.97 2.66 -17.62
N PHE A 188 5.88 3.09 -18.47
CA PHE A 188 7.17 3.64 -18.09
C PHE A 188 7.15 5.16 -18.15
N PHE A 189 7.51 5.83 -17.08
CA PHE A 189 7.62 7.27 -16.98
C PHE A 189 9.08 7.65 -16.69
N ALA A 190 9.56 8.76 -17.27
CA ALA A 190 10.93 9.20 -17.06
C ALA A 190 11.21 9.71 -15.64
N TYR A 191 10.20 10.19 -14.96
CA TYR A 191 10.32 10.77 -13.62
C TYR A 191 9.00 10.73 -12.89
N ASN A 192 9.04 10.53 -11.57
CA ASN A 192 7.89 10.60 -10.67
C ASN A 192 7.99 11.87 -9.80
N PRO A 193 7.32 12.99 -10.18
CA PRO A 193 7.34 14.24 -9.44
C PRO A 193 6.23 14.30 -8.39
N TRP A 194 5.86 13.19 -7.79
CA TRP A 194 4.69 13.09 -6.89
C TRP A 194 4.68 14.17 -5.81
N ARG A 195 5.85 14.57 -5.33
CA ARG A 195 6.03 15.55 -4.28
C ARG A 195 6.73 16.84 -4.71
N SER A 196 6.96 17.07 -5.98
CA SER A 196 7.67 18.28 -6.41
C SER A 196 6.96 19.60 -6.03
N GLY A 197 5.67 19.54 -5.72
CA GLY A 197 4.95 20.63 -5.04
C GLY A 197 5.24 20.74 -3.53
N PHE A 198 6.02 19.82 -2.94
CA PHE A 198 6.32 19.66 -1.51
C PHE A 198 7.79 19.40 -1.24
N HIS A 199 8.66 19.95 -2.03
CA HIS A 199 10.11 19.90 -1.76
C HIS A 199 10.84 18.62 -2.21
N GLY A 200 10.26 17.77 -3.04
CA GLY A 200 10.94 16.69 -3.74
C GLY A 200 11.44 15.51 -2.90
N VAL A 201 10.92 15.32 -1.70
CA VAL A 201 11.46 14.31 -0.76
C VAL A 201 11.24 12.88 -1.24
N ASN A 202 10.19 12.59 -1.97
CA ASN A 202 9.88 11.26 -2.52
C ASN A 202 9.84 11.26 -4.05
N ASP A 203 10.33 12.32 -4.68
CA ASP A 203 10.50 12.32 -6.13
C ASP A 203 11.64 11.37 -6.47
N HIS A 204 11.47 10.61 -7.53
CA HIS A 204 12.49 9.69 -8.03
C HIS A 204 12.52 9.66 -9.55
N GLU A 205 13.69 9.34 -10.07
CA GLU A 205 13.87 9.09 -11.49
C GLU A 205 13.18 7.80 -11.88
N SER A 206 12.61 7.76 -13.05
CA SER A 206 11.77 6.73 -13.62
C SER A 206 10.55 6.36 -12.74
N ASP A 207 9.57 5.74 -13.36
CA ASP A 207 8.46 5.11 -12.65
C ASP A 207 7.86 4.00 -13.50
N TRP A 208 7.38 2.94 -12.85
CA TRP A 208 6.73 1.81 -13.50
C TRP A 208 5.38 1.56 -12.86
N GLU A 209 4.32 1.88 -13.59
CA GLU A 209 2.95 1.63 -13.18
C GLU A 209 2.33 0.51 -14.01
N MET A 210 1.35 -0.19 -13.45
CA MET A 210 0.76 -1.35 -14.11
C MET A 210 -0.73 -1.46 -13.84
N ILE A 211 -1.46 -1.84 -14.88
CA ILE A 211 -2.82 -2.36 -14.77
C ILE A 211 -2.90 -3.76 -15.37
N THR A 212 -3.83 -4.57 -14.85
CA THR A 212 -3.99 -5.95 -15.29
C THR A 212 -5.46 -6.24 -15.57
N ILE A 213 -5.74 -6.89 -16.69
CA ILE A 213 -7.07 -7.39 -17.06
C ILE A 213 -7.02 -8.91 -17.08
N TYR A 214 -7.98 -9.54 -16.40
CA TYR A 214 -8.09 -10.99 -16.32
C TYR A 214 -9.27 -11.45 -17.18
N LEU A 215 -8.93 -12.25 -18.16
CA LEU A 215 -9.87 -12.80 -19.14
C LEU A 215 -10.00 -14.30 -18.89
N TYR A 216 -11.19 -14.83 -19.14
CA TYR A 216 -11.39 -16.27 -19.21
C TYR A 216 -11.88 -16.67 -20.60
N GLU A 217 -11.75 -17.95 -20.94
CA GLU A 217 -12.26 -18.49 -22.20
C GLU A 217 -13.70 -18.98 -22.02
N ASP A 218 -14.59 -18.47 -22.86
CA ASP A 218 -15.96 -18.90 -22.98
C ASP A 218 -16.29 -19.16 -24.45
N ASP A 219 -16.68 -20.39 -24.77
CA ASP A 219 -17.00 -20.83 -26.13
C ASP A 219 -15.94 -20.43 -27.19
N GLY A 220 -14.66 -20.62 -26.83
CA GLY A 220 -13.51 -20.33 -27.69
C GLY A 220 -13.16 -18.83 -27.83
N HIS A 221 -13.76 -17.97 -27.03
CA HIS A 221 -13.53 -16.53 -27.02
C HIS A 221 -13.08 -16.03 -25.65
N LEU A 222 -12.24 -15.00 -25.64
CA LEU A 222 -11.79 -14.33 -24.41
C LEU A 222 -12.85 -13.33 -23.92
N VAL A 223 -13.20 -13.45 -22.64
CA VAL A 223 -14.17 -12.60 -21.96
C VAL A 223 -13.53 -11.96 -20.72
N PRO A 224 -13.61 -10.63 -20.54
CA PRO A 224 -13.06 -9.97 -19.38
C PRO A 224 -13.96 -10.18 -18.15
N GLU A 225 -13.36 -10.56 -17.03
CA GLU A 225 -14.08 -10.76 -15.75
C GLU A 225 -13.57 -9.83 -14.65
N TRP A 226 -12.25 -9.56 -14.59
CA TRP A 226 -11.65 -8.72 -13.57
C TRP A 226 -10.66 -7.75 -14.16
N VAL A 227 -10.51 -6.61 -13.47
CA VAL A 227 -9.43 -5.66 -13.70
C VAL A 227 -8.79 -5.30 -12.37
N ALA A 228 -7.46 -5.19 -12.33
CA ALA A 228 -6.72 -4.76 -11.14
C ALA A 228 -5.81 -3.57 -11.47
N TYR A 229 -5.86 -2.55 -10.64
CA TYR A 229 -5.01 -1.37 -10.75
C TYR A 229 -4.00 -1.36 -9.62
N ALA A 230 -2.71 -1.22 -9.94
CA ALA A 230 -1.68 -1.05 -8.94
C ALA A 230 -1.92 0.26 -8.15
N SER A 231 -1.95 0.16 -6.84
CA SER A 231 -2.17 1.30 -5.95
C SER A 231 -1.32 1.17 -4.70
N HIS A 232 -0.84 2.29 -4.17
CA HIS A 232 0.14 2.34 -3.08
C HIS A 232 -0.27 1.65 -1.77
N ASP A 233 -1.56 1.65 -1.43
CA ASP A 233 -2.06 1.24 -0.10
C ASP A 233 -2.93 -0.03 -0.13
N PHE A 234 -3.11 -0.67 -1.29
CA PHE A 234 -4.01 -1.81 -1.47
C PHE A 234 -3.27 -3.05 -1.93
N HIS A 235 -3.77 -4.23 -1.53
CA HIS A 235 -3.20 -5.51 -1.86
C HIS A 235 -4.29 -6.56 -2.12
N GLY A 236 -3.98 -7.55 -2.94
CA GLY A 236 -4.84 -8.69 -3.17
C GLY A 236 -6.24 -8.29 -3.65
N ALA A 237 -7.28 -8.80 -2.99
CA ALA A 237 -8.66 -8.61 -3.40
C ALA A 237 -9.12 -7.14 -3.48
N ASP A 238 -8.50 -6.24 -2.71
CA ASP A 238 -8.85 -4.81 -2.71
C ASP A 238 -8.36 -4.06 -3.98
N LEU A 239 -7.39 -4.64 -4.72
CA LEU A 239 -6.87 -4.07 -5.98
C LEU A 239 -7.80 -4.30 -7.16
N ARG A 240 -8.65 -5.34 -7.11
CA ARG A 240 -9.46 -5.73 -8.26
C ARG A 240 -10.89 -5.23 -8.19
N ARG A 241 -11.49 -5.06 -9.38
CA ARG A 241 -12.93 -4.83 -9.58
C ARG A 241 -13.45 -5.82 -10.60
N ARG A 242 -14.70 -6.26 -10.41
CA ARG A 242 -15.38 -7.06 -11.42
C ARG A 242 -15.71 -6.20 -12.64
N TRP A 243 -15.66 -6.84 -13.80
CA TRP A 243 -15.96 -6.15 -15.06
C TRP A 243 -17.39 -5.60 -15.12
N ASP A 244 -18.32 -6.19 -14.39
CA ASP A 244 -19.73 -5.77 -14.30
C ASP A 244 -20.00 -4.73 -13.17
N ASP A 245 -19.02 -4.37 -12.36
CA ASP A 245 -19.18 -3.33 -11.31
C ASP A 245 -19.15 -1.91 -11.90
N ARG A 246 -20.25 -1.51 -12.51
CA ARG A 246 -20.40 -0.19 -13.15
C ARG A 246 -20.41 0.99 -12.16
N ALA A 247 -20.46 0.75 -10.88
CA ALA A 247 -20.39 1.80 -9.87
C ALA A 247 -18.94 2.17 -9.49
N GLU A 248 -18.01 1.24 -9.65
CA GLU A 248 -16.57 1.44 -9.37
C GLU A 248 -15.74 1.47 -10.66
N LEU A 249 -16.05 0.62 -11.63
CA LEU A 249 -15.32 0.49 -12.87
C LEU A 249 -16.03 1.22 -14.01
N GLU A 250 -15.40 2.28 -14.51
CA GLU A 250 -15.81 2.92 -15.76
C GLU A 250 -15.18 2.18 -16.94
N VAL A 251 -16.00 1.91 -17.97
CA VAL A 251 -15.58 1.21 -19.20
C VAL A 251 -16.19 1.94 -20.40
N GLU A 252 -15.37 2.33 -21.36
CA GLU A 252 -15.79 2.88 -22.65
C GLU A 252 -15.69 1.79 -23.71
N GLY A 253 -16.84 1.29 -24.19
CA GLY A 253 -16.86 0.09 -25.04
C GLY A 253 -16.39 -1.13 -24.27
N VAL A 254 -15.16 -1.58 -24.53
CA VAL A 254 -14.48 -2.70 -23.86
C VAL A 254 -13.15 -2.28 -23.23
N HIS A 255 -12.92 -0.98 -23.14
CA HIS A 255 -11.71 -0.39 -22.66
C HIS A 255 -11.91 0.17 -21.25
N PRO A 256 -11.23 -0.35 -20.22
CA PRO A 256 -11.38 0.17 -18.87
C PRO A 256 -10.73 1.55 -18.76
N VAL A 257 -11.41 2.44 -18.04
CA VAL A 257 -10.93 3.80 -17.82
C VAL A 257 -10.14 3.87 -16.53
N VAL A 258 -8.93 4.41 -16.61
CA VAL A 258 -8.00 4.61 -15.50
C VAL A 258 -7.80 6.08 -15.25
N TYR A 259 -7.87 6.50 -14.01
CA TYR A 259 -7.55 7.86 -13.59
C TYR A 259 -6.17 7.88 -12.95
N ALA A 260 -5.18 8.47 -13.63
CA ALA A 260 -3.81 8.53 -13.13
C ALA A 260 -3.64 9.66 -12.10
N GLY A 261 -2.98 9.37 -10.99
CA GLY A 261 -2.60 10.34 -9.98
C GLY A 261 -1.57 11.33 -10.52
N ALA A 262 -1.74 12.61 -10.20
CA ALA A 262 -0.86 13.66 -10.70
C ALA A 262 0.56 13.52 -10.14
N GLY A 263 1.51 13.20 -11.00
CA GLY A 263 2.91 12.98 -10.67
C GLY A 263 3.22 11.69 -9.92
N SER A 264 2.25 11.04 -9.27
CA SER A 264 2.40 9.71 -8.67
C SER A 264 2.18 8.59 -9.67
N HIS A 265 1.47 8.89 -10.74
CA HIS A 265 1.00 7.98 -11.79
C HIS A 265 0.15 6.80 -11.29
N ALA A 266 -0.09 6.68 -9.97
CA ALA A 266 -0.90 5.63 -9.38
C ALA A 266 -2.28 5.54 -10.04
N SER A 267 -2.76 4.33 -10.25
CA SER A 267 -3.97 4.04 -11.00
C SER A 267 -5.21 3.96 -10.11
N TYR A 268 -6.27 4.70 -10.44
CA TYR A 268 -7.53 4.76 -9.71
C TYR A 268 -8.71 4.42 -10.61
N PHE A 269 -9.75 3.76 -10.03
CA PHE A 269 -10.97 3.37 -10.73
C PHE A 269 -11.92 4.54 -10.99
N ARG A 270 -11.90 5.55 -10.13
CA ARG A 270 -12.80 6.70 -10.20
C ARG A 270 -12.01 8.00 -10.12
N ARG A 271 -12.50 9.00 -10.83
CA ARG A 271 -11.94 10.35 -10.72
C ARG A 271 -12.11 10.91 -9.30
N GLY A 272 -11.10 11.58 -8.80
CA GLY A 272 -11.20 12.21 -7.49
C GLY A 272 -9.87 12.61 -6.89
N GLU A 273 -9.91 12.91 -5.61
CA GLU A 273 -8.76 13.21 -4.80
C GLU A 273 -8.66 12.14 -3.72
N TYR A 274 -7.52 11.47 -3.63
CA TYR A 274 -7.33 10.31 -2.76
C TYR A 274 -6.33 10.63 -1.66
N GLN A 275 -6.60 10.15 -0.45
CA GLN A 275 -5.64 10.28 0.63
C GLN A 275 -4.72 9.07 0.65
N ALA A 276 -3.45 9.29 0.29
CA ALA A 276 -2.37 8.33 0.46
C ALA A 276 -1.53 8.65 1.69
N GLU A 277 -0.80 7.68 2.23
CA GLU A 277 0.03 7.84 3.42
C GLU A 277 1.46 7.34 3.15
N VAL A 278 2.46 8.18 3.40
CA VAL A 278 3.87 7.81 3.30
C VAL A 278 4.42 7.49 4.69
N PRO A 279 5.05 6.32 4.91
CA PRO A 279 5.69 6.00 6.16
C PRO A 279 6.93 6.87 6.36
N ILE A 280 7.08 7.47 7.55
CA ILE A 280 8.33 8.15 7.92
C ILE A 280 9.37 7.06 8.25
N PRO A 281 10.56 7.06 7.62
CA PRO A 281 11.61 6.12 7.96
C PRO A 281 12.14 6.39 9.37
N TYR A 282 11.91 5.49 10.29
CA TYR A 282 12.44 5.56 11.66
C TYR A 282 12.79 4.18 12.21
N SER A 283 13.58 4.16 13.28
CA SER A 283 14.10 2.92 13.84
C SER A 283 13.00 1.94 14.26
N ARG A 284 13.27 0.63 14.14
CA ARG A 284 12.35 -0.45 14.55
C ARG A 284 11.83 -0.29 16.00
N ARG A 285 12.63 0.34 16.91
CA ARG A 285 12.23 0.57 18.30
C ARG A 285 11.14 1.64 18.40
N LEU A 286 11.27 2.75 17.70
CA LEU A 286 10.26 3.83 17.66
C LEU A 286 8.98 3.35 17.01
N ARG A 287 9.05 2.51 15.97
CA ARG A 287 7.87 1.89 15.34
C ARG A 287 7.08 1.03 16.34
N ARG A 288 7.75 0.13 17.06
CA ARG A 288 7.10 -0.70 18.10
C ARG A 288 6.48 0.14 19.22
N LEU A 289 7.15 1.21 19.64
CA LEU A 289 6.63 2.12 20.66
C LEU A 289 5.35 2.82 20.15
N SER A 290 5.37 3.35 18.93
CA SER A 290 4.20 4.03 18.34
C SER A 290 3.02 3.09 18.14
N GLU A 291 3.25 1.85 17.72
CA GLU A 291 2.21 0.82 17.59
C GLU A 291 1.62 0.43 18.95
N THR A 292 2.44 0.39 19.99
CA THR A 292 1.99 0.10 21.37
C THR A 292 1.16 1.24 21.93
N VAL A 293 1.63 2.48 21.76
CA VAL A 293 0.90 3.68 22.14
C VAL A 293 -0.41 3.80 21.37
N GLY A 294 -0.39 3.59 20.04
CA GLY A 294 -1.57 3.62 19.21
C GLY A 294 -2.63 2.58 19.64
N ARG A 295 -2.21 1.34 19.89
CA ARG A 295 -3.10 0.28 20.41
C ARG A 295 -3.69 0.61 21.79
N PHE A 296 -2.90 1.21 22.69
CA PHE A 296 -3.37 1.65 23.99
C PHE A 296 -4.48 2.71 23.84
N TRP A 297 -4.29 3.72 22.97
CA TRP A 297 -5.29 4.76 22.72
C TRP A 297 -6.58 4.20 22.11
N GLN A 298 -6.47 3.25 21.18
CA GLN A 298 -7.64 2.59 20.58
C GLN A 298 -8.42 1.73 21.58
N THR A 299 -7.71 0.89 22.34
CA THR A 299 -8.36 -0.14 23.18
C THR A 299 -8.86 0.41 24.52
N LYS A 300 -8.18 1.40 25.09
CA LYS A 300 -8.48 1.88 26.45
C LYS A 300 -9.21 3.20 26.50
N LEU A 301 -9.12 4.02 25.48
CA LEU A 301 -9.72 5.35 25.47
C LEU A 301 -10.82 5.53 24.42
N GLY A 302 -11.23 4.45 23.73
CA GLY A 302 -12.41 4.42 22.85
C GLY A 302 -12.40 5.44 21.72
N GLN A 303 -11.24 5.96 21.35
CA GLN A 303 -11.11 6.90 20.24
C GLN A 303 -11.03 6.12 18.93
N GLY A 304 -12.17 6.02 18.25
CA GLY A 304 -12.28 5.34 16.97
C GLY A 304 -11.43 5.99 15.89
N ASP A 305 -11.16 5.24 14.92
CA ASP A 305 -10.71 5.36 13.52
C ASP A 305 -9.75 6.49 13.07
N ASP A 306 -9.63 7.59 13.79
CA ASP A 306 -8.82 8.75 13.43
C ASP A 306 -7.36 8.67 13.97
N THR A 307 -7.01 7.58 14.65
CA THR A 307 -5.65 7.28 15.12
C THR A 307 -4.88 6.45 14.08
N ARG A 308 -5.11 6.72 12.80
CA ARG A 308 -4.33 6.12 11.72
C ARG A 308 -2.88 6.46 11.93
N ARG A 309 -2.17 5.51 12.47
CA ARG A 309 -0.69 5.38 12.57
C ARG A 309 0.04 6.73 12.70
N PRO A 310 0.33 7.19 13.91
CA PRO A 310 0.77 8.58 14.22
C PRO A 310 2.06 9.04 13.54
N LEU A 311 2.73 8.16 12.80
CA LEU A 311 4.01 8.41 12.15
C LEU A 311 3.96 8.18 10.63
N ARG A 312 2.81 8.42 10.00
CA ARG A 312 2.66 8.50 8.55
C ARG A 312 2.31 9.92 8.14
N ILE A 313 2.85 10.34 7.02
CA ILE A 313 2.54 11.64 6.45
C ILE A 313 1.39 11.44 5.44
N PRO A 314 0.19 11.99 5.70
CA PRO A 314 -0.91 11.88 4.75
C PRO A 314 -0.75 12.89 3.61
N PHE A 315 -0.93 12.43 2.39
CA PHE A 315 -0.92 13.24 1.17
C PHE A 315 -2.25 13.12 0.43
N ILE A 316 -2.55 14.11 -0.38
CA ILE A 316 -3.63 14.03 -1.35
C ILE A 316 -3.02 13.69 -2.71
N ASP A 317 -3.48 12.61 -3.30
CA ASP A 317 -3.22 12.27 -4.68
C ASP A 317 -4.40 12.74 -5.55
N PHE A 318 -4.09 13.40 -6.66
CA PHE A 318 -5.08 14.06 -7.52
C PHE A 318 -5.27 13.25 -8.80
N ALA A 319 -6.30 12.40 -8.85
CA ALA A 319 -6.68 11.62 -10.02
C ALA A 319 -7.94 12.21 -10.67
N ARG A 320 -7.84 13.44 -11.19
CA ARG A 320 -8.99 14.21 -11.69
C ARG A 320 -9.43 13.80 -13.08
N GLY A 321 -8.50 13.35 -13.92
CA GLY A 321 -8.76 12.97 -15.29
C GLY A 321 -9.27 14.13 -16.18
N ASP A 322 -8.89 15.35 -15.86
CA ASP A 322 -9.29 16.57 -16.55
C ASP A 322 -8.23 17.11 -17.51
N GLY A 323 -7.16 16.34 -17.73
CA GLY A 323 -6.05 16.67 -18.62
C GLY A 323 -6.04 15.82 -19.89
N VAL A 324 -4.85 15.31 -20.26
CA VAL A 324 -4.64 14.45 -21.43
C VAL A 324 -5.31 13.10 -21.21
N ALA A 325 -5.93 12.57 -22.26
CA ALA A 325 -6.43 11.21 -22.31
C ALA A 325 -5.68 10.45 -23.41
N VAL A 326 -5.32 9.19 -23.12
CA VAL A 326 -4.60 8.30 -24.02
C VAL A 326 -5.33 6.95 -24.08
N GLY A 327 -5.54 6.43 -25.27
CA GLY A 327 -6.17 5.13 -25.46
C GLY A 327 -7.12 5.09 -26.65
N PRO A 328 -7.81 3.98 -26.86
CA PRO A 328 -8.72 3.81 -27.98
C PRO A 328 -9.82 4.88 -28.03
N GLY A 329 -9.98 5.49 -29.20
CA GLY A 329 -10.97 6.55 -29.42
C GLY A 329 -10.67 7.88 -28.76
N GLN A 330 -9.49 8.04 -28.13
CA GLN A 330 -9.02 9.30 -27.56
C GLN A 330 -8.17 10.07 -28.59
N PRO A 331 -7.92 11.39 -28.37
CA PRO A 331 -7.04 12.17 -29.24
C PRO A 331 -5.62 11.61 -29.35
N ASN A 332 -5.17 10.87 -28.36
CA ASN A 332 -3.87 10.21 -28.32
C ASN A 332 -4.09 8.70 -28.19
N GLU A 333 -3.43 7.93 -29.02
CA GLU A 333 -3.51 6.47 -29.04
C GLU A 333 -2.23 5.85 -28.50
N TRP A 334 -2.34 4.59 -28.05
CA TRP A 334 -1.20 3.82 -27.57
C TRP A 334 -0.35 3.26 -28.71
N THR A 335 0.95 3.27 -28.54
CA THR A 335 1.90 2.43 -29.28
C THR A 335 2.28 1.24 -28.38
N PRO A 336 1.81 0.03 -28.67
CA PRO A 336 2.15 -1.16 -27.89
C PRO A 336 3.55 -1.66 -28.20
N ASN A 337 4.27 -2.07 -27.15
CA ASN A 337 5.46 -2.88 -27.26
C ASN A 337 5.24 -4.18 -26.45
N VAL A 338 5.34 -5.34 -27.10
CA VAL A 338 5.10 -6.63 -26.43
C VAL A 338 6.39 -7.08 -25.76
N ILE A 339 6.29 -7.40 -24.46
CA ILE A 339 7.39 -7.90 -23.65
C ILE A 339 7.01 -9.22 -22.95
N ASP A 340 8.01 -10.02 -22.68
CA ASP A 340 7.87 -11.28 -21.93
C ASP A 340 9.17 -11.61 -21.16
N GLU A 341 9.23 -12.79 -20.57
CA GLU A 341 10.38 -13.29 -19.83
C GLU A 341 11.64 -13.45 -20.70
N THR A 342 11.48 -13.56 -22.03
CA THR A 342 12.58 -13.72 -22.98
C THR A 342 13.09 -12.39 -23.52
N THR A 343 12.40 -11.29 -23.21
CA THR A 343 12.86 -9.94 -23.55
C THR A 343 14.10 -9.60 -22.73
N PRO A 344 15.30 -9.47 -23.35
CA PRO A 344 16.56 -9.50 -22.61
C PRO A 344 16.66 -8.45 -21.51
N TRP A 345 16.33 -7.19 -21.79
CA TRP A 345 16.41 -6.11 -20.79
C TRP A 345 15.39 -6.25 -19.65
N VAL A 346 14.30 -6.98 -19.87
CA VAL A 346 13.30 -7.27 -18.83
C VAL A 346 13.80 -8.36 -17.89
N GLY A 347 14.31 -9.47 -18.46
CA GLY A 347 14.70 -10.66 -17.72
C GLY A 347 16.08 -10.57 -17.07
N GLU A 348 17.03 -9.88 -17.70
CA GLU A 348 18.43 -9.89 -17.29
C GLU A 348 18.86 -8.66 -16.47
N TYR A 349 18.33 -7.46 -16.74
CA TYR A 349 18.68 -6.28 -15.98
C TYR A 349 17.91 -6.20 -14.66
N ARG A 350 18.65 -6.28 -13.54
CA ARG A 350 18.11 -6.21 -12.16
C ARG A 350 18.46 -4.91 -11.44
N GLY A 351 19.12 -3.99 -12.12
CA GLY A 351 19.49 -2.69 -11.58
C GLY A 351 18.30 -1.74 -11.47
N LEU A 352 18.53 -0.59 -10.85
CA LEU A 352 17.52 0.46 -10.76
C LEU A 352 17.43 1.25 -12.05
N TRP A 353 16.22 1.63 -12.43
CA TRP A 353 15.96 2.45 -13.63
C TRP A 353 16.14 3.95 -13.41
N GLY A 354 16.79 4.34 -12.33
CA GLY A 354 17.14 5.71 -11.99
C GLY A 354 18.02 5.75 -10.75
N LEU A 355 18.20 6.92 -10.17
CA LEU A 355 19.15 7.19 -9.11
C LEU A 355 18.98 6.27 -7.89
N TYR A 356 20.09 5.69 -7.43
CA TYR A 356 20.19 5.05 -6.14
C TYR A 356 20.37 6.11 -5.04
N ALA A 357 19.31 6.37 -4.27
CA ALA A 357 19.38 7.30 -3.16
C ALA A 357 19.99 6.61 -1.94
N GLN A 358 21.23 6.94 -1.62
CA GLN A 358 21.97 6.37 -0.47
C GLN A 358 21.46 6.86 0.89
N ASP A 359 20.54 7.81 0.89
CA ASP A 359 20.09 8.48 2.10
C ASP A 359 18.64 8.13 2.41
N PRO A 360 18.38 7.50 3.56
CA PRO A 360 17.02 7.12 3.97
C PRO A 360 16.11 8.32 4.26
N ILE A 361 16.64 9.54 4.29
CA ILE A 361 15.89 10.76 4.64
C ILE A 361 15.58 11.59 3.39
N SER A 362 16.40 11.54 2.33
CA SER A 362 16.38 12.53 1.25
C SER A 362 15.89 12.03 -0.11
N GLY A 363 15.49 10.80 -0.25
CA GLY A 363 15.01 10.32 -1.54
C GLY A 363 14.50 8.88 -1.49
N GLU A 364 13.59 8.58 -2.38
CA GLU A 364 13.19 7.22 -2.67
C GLU A 364 14.06 6.68 -3.80
N ASN A 365 14.52 5.43 -3.66
CA ASN A 365 15.23 4.76 -4.75
C ASN A 365 14.30 4.62 -5.96
N ALA A 366 14.85 4.82 -7.14
CA ALA A 366 14.17 4.50 -8.37
C ALA A 366 13.68 3.03 -8.39
N PRO A 367 12.62 2.72 -9.12
CA PRO A 367 12.18 1.34 -9.28
C PRO A 367 13.20 0.52 -10.09
N ALA A 368 13.20 -0.79 -9.89
CA ALA A 368 13.74 -1.73 -10.87
C ALA A 368 12.75 -1.86 -12.05
N GLY A 369 13.07 -2.70 -13.02
CA GLY A 369 12.18 -2.93 -14.18
C GLY A 369 10.87 -3.65 -13.80
N PRO A 370 10.05 -4.02 -14.79
CA PRO A 370 8.75 -4.63 -14.52
C PRO A 370 8.84 -5.99 -13.84
N MET A 371 9.95 -6.73 -14.00
CA MET A 371 10.13 -8.08 -13.49
C MET A 371 10.69 -8.14 -12.06
N TYR A 372 11.34 -7.07 -11.58
CA TYR A 372 12.05 -7.08 -10.31
C TYR A 372 11.63 -5.95 -9.38
N GLU A 373 11.75 -6.18 -8.08
CA GLU A 373 11.65 -5.16 -7.04
C GLU A 373 13.00 -4.42 -6.86
N ARG A 374 12.98 -3.30 -6.13
CA ARG A 374 14.18 -2.47 -5.88
C ARG A 374 15.35 -3.19 -5.24
N ASP A 375 15.11 -4.29 -4.54
CA ASP A 375 16.14 -5.13 -3.91
C ASP A 375 16.60 -6.29 -4.80
N GLY A 376 16.14 -6.31 -6.07
CA GLY A 376 16.45 -7.35 -7.04
C GLY A 376 15.65 -8.64 -6.88
N SER A 377 14.73 -8.71 -5.91
CA SER A 377 13.82 -9.84 -5.76
C SER A 377 12.76 -9.85 -6.87
N PRO A 378 12.21 -11.02 -7.20
CA PRO A 378 11.13 -11.13 -8.18
C PRO A 378 9.90 -10.33 -7.77
N ARG A 379 9.33 -9.55 -8.70
CA ARG A 379 8.12 -8.76 -8.47
C ARG A 379 6.88 -9.67 -8.45
N PRO A 380 6.07 -9.70 -7.36
CA PRO A 380 4.89 -10.56 -7.27
C PRO A 380 3.91 -10.37 -8.43
N SER A 381 3.66 -9.15 -8.86
CA SER A 381 2.75 -8.86 -9.98
C SER A 381 3.20 -9.47 -11.31
N TRP A 382 4.50 -9.75 -11.49
CA TRP A 382 5.03 -10.41 -12.66
C TRP A 382 5.00 -11.94 -12.55
N PHE A 383 5.48 -12.49 -11.43
CA PHE A 383 5.64 -13.94 -11.25
C PHE A 383 4.37 -14.64 -10.78
N ASP A 384 3.54 -13.94 -10.03
CA ASP A 384 2.25 -14.43 -9.52
C ASP A 384 1.15 -13.37 -9.72
N PRO A 385 0.76 -13.10 -10.97
CA PRO A 385 -0.25 -12.10 -11.27
C PRO A 385 -1.64 -12.43 -10.72
N LEU A 386 -1.96 -13.71 -10.47
CA LEU A 386 -3.21 -14.10 -9.80
C LEU A 386 -3.17 -13.78 -8.31
N GLY A 387 -2.11 -14.18 -7.60
CA GLY A 387 -1.94 -13.88 -6.17
C GLY A 387 -1.83 -12.39 -5.90
N PHE A 388 -1.20 -11.62 -6.80
CA PHE A 388 -1.15 -10.15 -6.73
C PHE A 388 -2.53 -9.51 -6.58
N ALA A 389 -3.53 -9.99 -7.32
CA ALA A 389 -4.91 -9.51 -7.27
C ALA A 389 -5.83 -10.39 -6.39
N GLY A 390 -5.29 -11.39 -5.65
CA GLY A 390 -6.06 -12.33 -4.86
C GLY A 390 -7.00 -13.21 -5.69
N LEU A 391 -6.65 -13.51 -6.94
CA LEU A 391 -7.40 -14.36 -7.85
C LEU A 391 -6.91 -15.81 -7.88
N ASP A 392 -5.86 -16.13 -7.17
CA ASP A 392 -5.39 -17.49 -6.91
C ASP A 392 -6.47 -18.38 -6.26
N GLN A 393 -7.41 -17.78 -5.53
CA GLN A 393 -8.54 -18.43 -4.86
C GLN A 393 -9.85 -18.37 -5.67
N VAL A 394 -9.84 -17.76 -6.84
CA VAL A 394 -11.05 -17.52 -7.64
C VAL A 394 -10.94 -18.27 -8.96
N PRO A 395 -11.71 -19.34 -9.17
CA PRO A 395 -11.71 -20.03 -10.45
C PRO A 395 -12.37 -19.17 -11.54
N PRO A 396 -11.97 -19.33 -12.81
CA PRO A 396 -12.71 -18.73 -13.92
C PRO A 396 -14.19 -19.13 -13.91
N PRO A 397 -15.13 -18.26 -14.34
CA PRO A 397 -16.56 -18.50 -14.26
C PRO A 397 -17.03 -19.86 -14.82
N PRO A 398 -16.54 -20.36 -15.97
CA PRO A 398 -16.94 -21.69 -16.47
C PRO A 398 -16.51 -22.85 -15.57
N ARG A 399 -15.47 -22.66 -14.74
CA ARG A 399 -14.94 -23.68 -13.82
C ARG A 399 -15.47 -23.55 -12.39
N GLU A 400 -16.21 -22.49 -12.09
CA GLU A 400 -16.68 -22.25 -10.72
C GLU A 400 -17.68 -23.31 -10.26
N ILE A 401 -18.63 -23.70 -11.12
CA ILE A 401 -19.62 -24.74 -10.79
C ILE A 401 -18.92 -26.07 -10.48
N GLU A 402 -18.02 -26.49 -11.35
CA GLU A 402 -17.23 -27.72 -11.16
C GLU A 402 -16.37 -27.66 -9.87
N ALA A 403 -15.79 -26.50 -9.56
CA ALA A 403 -15.02 -26.34 -8.32
C ALA A 403 -15.92 -26.43 -7.08
N LEU A 404 -17.12 -25.85 -7.12
CA LEU A 404 -18.10 -25.95 -6.03
C LEU A 404 -18.58 -27.38 -5.84
N GLU A 405 -18.84 -28.12 -6.92
CA GLU A 405 -19.24 -29.52 -6.87
C GLU A 405 -18.14 -30.41 -6.29
N ARG A 406 -16.89 -30.28 -6.74
CA ARG A 406 -15.76 -31.02 -6.19
C ARG A 406 -15.55 -30.75 -4.70
N GLU A 407 -15.68 -29.49 -4.29
CA GLU A 407 -15.50 -29.14 -2.87
C GLU A 407 -16.66 -29.67 -2.02
N GLN A 408 -17.89 -29.65 -2.55
CA GLN A 408 -19.04 -30.25 -1.89
C GLN A 408 -18.86 -31.75 -1.71
N GLU A 409 -18.38 -32.46 -2.73
CA GLU A 409 -18.08 -33.90 -2.68
C GLU A 409 -17.00 -34.19 -1.65
N ARG A 410 -15.87 -33.48 -1.70
CA ARG A 410 -14.74 -33.64 -0.76
C ARG A 410 -15.16 -33.47 0.71
N ILE A 411 -15.93 -32.44 1.01
CA ILE A 411 -16.41 -32.19 2.38
C ILE A 411 -17.51 -33.20 2.75
N GLY A 412 -18.33 -33.61 1.80
CA GLY A 412 -19.33 -34.67 2.00
C GLY A 412 -18.71 -36.02 2.35
N GLU A 413 -17.64 -36.43 1.67
CA GLU A 413 -16.86 -37.63 2.02
C GLU A 413 -16.27 -37.53 3.44
N ARG A 414 -15.66 -36.38 3.75
CA ARG A 414 -15.11 -36.14 5.09
C ARG A 414 -16.19 -36.14 6.17
N GLN A 415 -17.36 -35.60 5.89
CA GLN A 415 -18.51 -35.65 6.81
C GLN A 415 -18.96 -37.10 7.09
N SER A 416 -19.03 -37.93 6.05
CA SER A 416 -19.35 -39.37 6.17
C SER A 416 -18.31 -40.12 6.99
N GLU A 417 -17.04 -39.78 6.83
CA GLU A 417 -15.96 -40.35 7.66
C GLU A 417 -16.10 -39.96 9.14
N LEU A 418 -16.40 -38.67 9.43
CA LEU A 418 -16.62 -38.17 10.78
C LEU A 418 -17.82 -38.84 11.47
N GLU A 419 -18.88 -39.11 10.72
CA GLU A 419 -20.08 -39.83 11.21
C GLU A 419 -19.75 -41.27 11.64
N ARG A 420 -18.72 -41.87 11.04
CA ARG A 420 -18.23 -43.19 11.42
C ARG A 420 -17.23 -43.14 12.58
N LEU A 421 -16.31 -42.16 12.56
CA LEU A 421 -15.25 -42.02 13.56
C LEU A 421 -15.76 -41.61 14.94
N ILE A 422 -16.70 -40.68 15.00
CA ILE A 422 -17.23 -40.13 16.27
C ILE A 422 -17.86 -41.24 17.16
N PRO A 423 -18.73 -42.15 16.67
CA PRO A 423 -19.21 -43.26 17.47
C PRO A 423 -18.09 -44.22 17.94
N GLN A 424 -17.11 -44.51 17.07
CA GLN A 424 -15.99 -45.40 17.41
C GLN A 424 -15.13 -44.82 18.55
N GLU A 425 -14.73 -43.54 18.45
CA GLU A 425 -13.97 -42.86 19.50
C GLU A 425 -14.81 -42.71 20.80
N THR A 426 -16.12 -42.53 20.68
CA THR A 426 -17.01 -42.49 21.83
C THR A 426 -17.06 -43.82 22.54
N ALA A 427 -17.19 -44.96 21.82
CA ALA A 427 -17.18 -46.30 22.39
C ALA A 427 -15.86 -46.61 23.11
N LEU A 428 -14.72 -46.29 22.46
CA LEU A 428 -13.39 -46.46 23.06
C LEU A 428 -13.25 -45.68 24.38
N LEU A 429 -13.72 -44.42 24.42
CA LEU A 429 -13.68 -43.62 25.63
C LEU A 429 -14.58 -44.19 26.75
N GLN A 430 -15.72 -44.77 26.41
CA GLN A 430 -16.60 -45.43 27.36
C GLN A 430 -15.92 -46.66 27.97
N GLU A 431 -15.23 -47.50 27.15
CA GLU A 431 -14.44 -48.63 27.63
C GLU A 431 -13.32 -48.19 28.56
N LEU A 432 -12.56 -47.17 28.20
CA LEU A 432 -11.53 -46.58 29.06
C LEU A 432 -12.10 -46.07 30.37
N GLY A 433 -13.27 -45.41 30.32
CA GLY A 433 -13.98 -44.91 31.49
C GLY A 433 -14.37 -46.05 32.46
N VAL A 434 -14.93 -47.15 31.94
CA VAL A 434 -15.27 -48.35 32.75
C VAL A 434 -14.04 -48.95 33.41
N ARG A 435 -12.93 -49.08 32.64
CA ARG A 435 -11.66 -49.60 33.19
C ARG A 435 -11.09 -48.68 34.28
N LEU A 436 -11.10 -47.40 34.09
CA LEU A 436 -10.67 -46.42 35.10
C LEU A 436 -11.50 -46.49 36.36
N ASP A 437 -12.82 -46.62 36.23
CA ASP A 437 -13.72 -46.72 37.38
C ASP A 437 -13.49 -48.02 38.16
N SER A 438 -13.20 -49.14 37.48
CA SER A 438 -12.89 -50.42 38.12
C SER A 438 -11.60 -50.41 38.94
N MET A 439 -10.68 -49.47 38.66
CA MET A 439 -9.40 -49.35 39.39
C MET A 439 -9.47 -48.44 40.60
N ARG A 440 -10.61 -47.75 40.82
CA ARG A 440 -10.79 -46.86 41.96
C ARG A 440 -10.60 -47.59 43.30
N GLY A 441 -9.79 -47.00 44.17
CA GLY A 441 -9.52 -47.55 45.49
C GLY A 441 -8.47 -48.67 45.52
N SER A 442 -7.76 -48.97 44.40
CA SER A 442 -6.69 -49.95 44.30
C SER A 442 -5.32 -49.28 44.24
N PRO A 443 -4.62 -49.05 45.39
CA PRO A 443 -3.38 -48.25 45.41
C PRO A 443 -2.25 -48.86 44.54
N HIS A 444 -2.21 -50.17 44.35
CA HIS A 444 -1.23 -50.87 43.55
C HIS A 444 -1.42 -50.66 42.03
N LEU A 445 -2.58 -50.15 41.58
CA LEU A 445 -2.90 -49.84 40.21
C LEU A 445 -2.79 -48.33 39.89
N ALA A 446 -2.24 -47.54 40.77
CA ALA A 446 -2.18 -46.10 40.64
C ALA A 446 -1.43 -45.66 39.34
N SER A 447 -0.32 -46.28 39.00
CA SER A 447 0.45 -45.97 37.79
C SER A 447 -0.33 -46.30 36.50
N GLU A 448 -0.98 -47.45 36.48
CA GLU A 448 -1.81 -47.91 35.37
C GLU A 448 -3.04 -46.97 35.18
N SER A 449 -3.70 -46.65 36.29
CA SER A 449 -4.82 -45.69 36.30
C SER A 449 -4.43 -44.31 35.77
N GLN A 450 -3.23 -43.81 36.13
CA GLN A 450 -2.73 -42.53 35.63
C GLN A 450 -2.47 -42.59 34.12
N THR A 451 -1.91 -43.68 33.61
CA THR A 451 -1.69 -43.86 32.16
C THR A 451 -3.01 -43.91 31.39
N LEU A 452 -3.99 -44.67 31.86
CA LEU A 452 -5.33 -44.75 31.25
C LEU A 452 -6.07 -43.43 31.33
N ALA A 453 -5.91 -42.68 32.42
CA ALA A 453 -6.52 -41.34 32.56
C ALA A 453 -5.94 -40.36 31.53
N ALA A 454 -4.63 -40.42 31.25
CA ALA A 454 -4.01 -39.63 30.21
C ALA A 454 -4.56 -39.99 28.81
N GLN A 455 -4.68 -41.28 28.51
CA GLN A 455 -5.28 -41.78 27.26
C GLN A 455 -6.74 -41.31 27.09
N ALA A 456 -7.53 -41.39 28.17
CA ALA A 456 -8.91 -40.89 28.16
C ALA A 456 -9.00 -39.37 27.95
N ALA A 457 -8.07 -38.60 28.50
CA ALA A 457 -7.99 -37.17 28.29
C ALA A 457 -7.68 -36.81 26.82
N ASP A 458 -6.68 -37.48 26.23
CA ASP A 458 -6.32 -37.34 24.82
C ASP A 458 -7.46 -37.75 23.88
N GLY A 459 -8.10 -38.89 24.12
CA GLY A 459 -9.25 -39.35 23.35
C GLY A 459 -10.44 -38.37 23.48
N SER A 460 -10.66 -37.78 24.66
CA SER A 460 -11.69 -36.76 24.86
C SER A 460 -11.38 -35.46 24.09
N ALA A 461 -10.11 -35.06 24.01
CA ALA A 461 -9.68 -33.92 23.22
C ALA A 461 -9.91 -34.21 21.72
N LYS A 462 -9.47 -35.37 21.24
CA LYS A 462 -9.69 -35.82 19.85
C LYS A 462 -11.18 -35.83 19.49
N LEU A 463 -12.02 -36.40 20.36
CA LEU A 463 -13.48 -36.43 20.13
C LEU A 463 -14.11 -35.05 20.05
N ARG A 464 -13.65 -34.09 20.85
CA ARG A 464 -14.11 -32.69 20.77
C ARG A 464 -13.75 -32.06 19.42
N GLU A 465 -12.54 -32.27 18.93
CA GLU A 465 -12.12 -31.76 17.61
C GLU A 465 -12.93 -32.41 16.47
N LEU A 466 -13.13 -33.73 16.47
CA LEU A 466 -13.95 -34.41 15.48
C LEU A 466 -15.40 -33.88 15.46
N ARG A 467 -15.99 -33.64 16.63
CA ARG A 467 -17.35 -33.09 16.73
C ARG A 467 -17.42 -31.64 16.26
N LYS A 468 -16.38 -30.83 16.56
CA LYS A 468 -16.26 -29.45 16.08
C LYS A 468 -16.17 -29.43 14.56
N GLU A 469 -15.24 -30.21 13.99
CA GLU A 469 -15.06 -30.34 12.54
C GLU A 469 -16.36 -30.77 11.85
N ARG A 470 -17.08 -31.74 12.40
CA ARG A 470 -18.37 -32.16 11.89
C ARG A 470 -19.39 -31.03 11.83
N PHE A 471 -19.46 -30.22 12.87
CA PHE A 471 -20.36 -29.07 12.93
C PHE A 471 -20.00 -28.00 11.90
N GLU A 472 -18.71 -27.69 11.76
CA GLU A 472 -18.19 -26.75 10.78
C GLU A 472 -18.47 -27.23 9.35
N ASN A 473 -18.24 -28.51 9.05
CA ASN A 473 -18.51 -29.11 7.74
C ASN A 473 -20.00 -29.02 7.35
N ILE A 474 -20.93 -29.21 8.28
CA ILE A 474 -22.37 -29.06 8.00
C ILE A 474 -22.67 -27.63 7.51
N ALA A 475 -22.13 -26.62 8.20
CA ALA A 475 -22.35 -25.21 7.83
C ALA A 475 -21.72 -24.87 6.46
N VAL A 476 -20.51 -25.41 6.18
CA VAL A 476 -19.84 -25.22 4.90
C VAL A 476 -20.61 -25.89 3.75
N LEU A 477 -21.04 -27.15 3.92
CA LEU A 477 -21.84 -27.87 2.92
C LEU A 477 -23.15 -27.12 2.59
N GLU A 478 -23.82 -26.57 3.58
CA GLU A 478 -25.03 -25.78 3.34
C GLU A 478 -24.71 -24.48 2.58
N GLY A 479 -23.58 -23.82 2.91
CA GLY A 479 -23.08 -22.65 2.19
C GLY A 479 -22.77 -22.96 0.72
N LEU A 480 -22.04 -24.05 0.47
CA LEU A 480 -21.69 -24.51 -0.87
C LEU A 480 -22.93 -24.85 -1.69
N ARG A 481 -23.89 -25.57 -1.10
CA ARG A 481 -25.15 -25.91 -1.78
C ARG A 481 -25.92 -24.66 -2.19
N ARG A 482 -26.11 -23.69 -1.28
CA ARG A 482 -26.79 -22.43 -1.58
C ARG A 482 -26.08 -21.64 -2.69
N ARG A 483 -24.74 -21.62 -2.66
CA ARG A 483 -23.97 -20.94 -3.70
C ARG A 483 -24.13 -21.64 -5.05
N LEU A 484 -24.05 -22.97 -5.07
CA LEU A 484 -24.23 -23.77 -6.29
C LEU A 484 -25.62 -23.58 -6.89
N GLU A 485 -26.69 -23.60 -6.07
CA GLU A 485 -28.07 -23.35 -6.50
C GLU A 485 -28.20 -21.96 -7.13
N ARG A 486 -27.67 -20.91 -6.51
CA ARG A 486 -27.67 -19.54 -7.06
C ARG A 486 -26.93 -19.46 -8.39
N ARG A 487 -25.72 -20.07 -8.47
CA ARG A 487 -24.94 -20.09 -9.72
C ARG A 487 -25.66 -20.82 -10.86
N ARG A 488 -26.28 -21.94 -10.58
CA ARG A 488 -27.12 -22.68 -11.56
C ARG A 488 -28.37 -21.90 -11.98
N ALA A 489 -28.89 -21.07 -11.07
CA ALA A 489 -30.02 -20.18 -11.38
C ALA A 489 -29.59 -18.93 -12.17
N GLY A 490 -28.30 -18.71 -12.40
CA GLY A 490 -27.76 -17.52 -13.06
C GLY A 490 -27.87 -16.25 -12.22
N GLU A 491 -27.96 -16.38 -10.89
CA GLU A 491 -28.00 -15.22 -9.98
C GLU A 491 -26.60 -14.59 -9.88
N ALA A 492 -26.54 -13.27 -10.11
CA ALA A 492 -25.31 -12.51 -9.93
C ALA A 492 -25.01 -12.30 -8.43
N ASP A 493 -23.76 -12.49 -8.04
CA ASP A 493 -23.29 -12.08 -6.71
C ASP A 493 -23.07 -10.56 -6.66
N ASP A 494 -23.03 -10.00 -5.45
CA ASP A 494 -22.58 -8.63 -5.25
C ASP A 494 -21.14 -8.48 -5.79
N PRO A 495 -20.91 -7.63 -6.80
CA PRO A 495 -19.60 -7.47 -7.41
C PRO A 495 -18.54 -6.93 -6.45
N ARG A 496 -18.95 -6.42 -5.28
CA ARG A 496 -18.08 -5.82 -4.26
C ARG A 496 -17.86 -6.67 -3.03
N ALA A 497 -18.47 -7.84 -2.93
CA ALA A 497 -18.41 -8.70 -1.75
C ALA A 497 -16.97 -9.08 -1.32
N HIS A 498 -16.00 -8.99 -2.26
CA HIS A 498 -14.59 -9.28 -2.02
C HIS A 498 -13.79 -8.08 -1.47
N ILE A 499 -14.35 -6.86 -1.52
CA ILE A 499 -13.64 -5.64 -1.15
C ILE A 499 -13.71 -5.45 0.36
N THR A 500 -12.58 -5.38 1.02
CA THR A 500 -12.45 -5.07 2.45
C THR A 500 -12.11 -3.61 2.68
N ARG A 501 -11.36 -3.00 1.75
CA ARG A 501 -10.98 -1.59 1.74
C ARG A 501 -11.11 -1.03 0.34
N ALA A 502 -12.10 -0.19 0.14
CA ALA A 502 -12.23 0.54 -1.11
C ALA A 502 -11.32 1.78 -1.13
N ALA A 503 -10.68 2.03 -2.27
CA ALA A 503 -10.04 3.32 -2.54
C ALA A 503 -11.14 4.33 -2.91
N GLU A 504 -11.70 5.00 -1.93
CA GLU A 504 -12.73 6.00 -2.17
C GLU A 504 -12.13 7.39 -2.30
N PRO A 505 -12.58 8.19 -3.29
CA PRO A 505 -12.21 9.58 -3.36
C PRO A 505 -12.74 10.32 -2.13
N VAL A 506 -11.96 11.26 -1.66
CA VAL A 506 -12.33 12.07 -0.50
C VAL A 506 -13.57 12.89 -0.82
N ALA A 507 -14.58 12.83 0.04
CA ALA A 507 -15.83 13.55 -0.18
C ALA A 507 -15.59 15.07 -0.35
N PRO A 508 -16.26 15.74 -1.32
CA PRO A 508 -16.07 17.18 -1.59
C PRO A 508 -16.29 18.08 -0.38
N GLU A 509 -17.18 17.68 0.53
CA GLU A 509 -17.44 18.44 1.76
C GLU A 509 -16.24 18.43 2.71
N THR A 510 -15.48 17.34 2.75
CA THR A 510 -14.22 17.26 3.51
C THR A 510 -13.07 17.98 2.82
N LEU A 511 -13.18 18.24 1.50
CA LEU A 511 -12.23 19.05 0.71
C LEU A 511 -12.47 20.55 0.87
N ARG A 512 -13.65 20.98 1.29
CA ARG A 512 -13.94 22.38 1.63
C ARG A 512 -13.20 22.79 2.89
N PHE A 513 -11.88 22.84 2.76
CA PHE A 513 -11.08 23.52 3.76
C PHE A 513 -11.46 25.01 3.76
N ASN A 514 -11.70 25.52 4.95
CA ASN A 514 -11.75 26.96 5.14
C ASN A 514 -10.42 27.54 4.59
N ARG A 515 -10.48 28.50 3.71
CA ARG A 515 -9.34 29.19 3.09
C ARG A 515 -8.27 29.61 4.13
N ALA A 516 -8.72 29.91 5.37
CA ALA A 516 -7.86 30.19 6.49
C ALA A 516 -7.02 28.98 6.93
N ALA A 517 -7.57 27.75 6.88
CA ALA A 517 -6.84 26.54 7.22
C ALA A 517 -5.76 26.19 6.17
N GLU A 518 -6.01 26.47 4.89
CA GLU A 518 -5.01 26.32 3.83
C GLU A 518 -3.86 27.30 3.98
N ILE A 519 -4.18 28.58 4.20
CA ILE A 519 -3.18 29.63 4.45
C ILE A 519 -2.34 29.27 5.69
N TRP A 520 -3.01 28.82 6.76
CA TRP A 520 -2.32 28.34 7.96
C TRP A 520 -1.41 27.15 7.67
N ALA A 521 -1.89 26.16 6.92
CA ALA A 521 -1.09 24.99 6.54
C ALA A 521 0.17 25.38 5.76
N ALA A 522 0.06 26.34 4.85
CA ALA A 522 1.18 26.83 4.05
C ALA A 522 2.20 27.64 4.88
N LEU A 523 1.73 28.44 5.83
CA LEU A 523 2.58 29.43 6.53
C LEU A 523 3.06 28.94 7.91
N SER A 524 2.35 28.01 8.55
CA SER A 524 2.58 27.67 9.97
C SER A 524 3.98 27.14 10.27
N ILE A 525 4.58 26.35 9.39
CA ILE A 525 5.94 25.81 9.59
C ILE A 525 6.95 26.95 9.53
N SER A 526 6.88 27.79 8.52
CA SER A 526 7.75 28.98 8.41
C SER A 526 7.59 29.92 9.60
N ALA A 527 6.34 30.15 10.03
CA ALA A 527 6.04 30.98 11.20
C ALA A 527 6.60 30.37 12.50
N LEU A 528 6.51 29.04 12.65
CA LEU A 528 7.08 28.33 13.81
C LEU A 528 8.60 28.43 13.83
N LEU A 529 9.28 28.26 12.69
CA LEU A 529 10.74 28.40 12.58
C LEU A 529 11.19 29.83 12.87
N ILE A 530 10.47 30.85 12.35
CA ILE A 530 10.75 32.26 12.67
C ILE A 530 10.52 32.53 14.15
N GLY A 531 9.43 32.04 14.74
CA GLY A 531 9.17 32.14 16.18
C GLY A 531 10.27 31.51 17.03
N LEU A 532 10.76 30.34 16.62
CA LEU A 532 11.88 29.67 17.26
C LEU A 532 13.18 30.49 17.15
N ALA A 533 13.48 31.03 15.98
CA ALA A 533 14.65 31.88 15.78
C ALA A 533 14.60 33.15 16.66
N ILE A 534 13.44 33.80 16.75
CA ILE A 534 13.21 34.95 17.61
C ILE A 534 13.42 34.55 19.09
N LEU A 535 12.88 33.40 19.50
CA LEU A 535 13.04 32.91 20.86
C LEU A 535 14.49 32.67 21.21
N ILE A 536 15.28 32.06 20.32
CA ILE A 536 16.71 31.82 20.51
C ILE A 536 17.49 33.17 20.61
N LEU A 537 17.17 34.11 19.72
CA LEU A 537 17.83 35.42 19.72
C LEU A 537 17.49 36.28 20.96
N ALA A 538 16.26 36.17 21.46
CA ALA A 538 15.84 36.86 22.66
C ALA A 538 16.47 36.31 23.94
N SER A 539 17.01 35.07 23.87
CA SER A 539 17.71 34.39 24.99
C SER A 539 16.98 34.50 26.35
N PRO A 540 15.68 34.14 26.44
CA PRO A 540 14.93 34.29 27.66
C PRO A 540 15.48 33.34 28.76
N SER A 541 15.29 33.72 30.02
CA SER A 541 15.73 32.91 31.17
C SER A 541 15.12 31.51 31.24
N ASN A 542 13.94 31.32 30.60
CA ASN A 542 13.20 30.06 30.59
C ASN A 542 12.85 29.59 29.16
N VAL A 543 13.88 29.50 28.31
CA VAL A 543 13.71 29.15 26.88
C VAL A 543 12.86 27.88 26.65
N TRP A 544 13.02 26.87 27.50
CA TRP A 544 12.25 25.64 27.38
C TRP A 544 10.75 25.80 27.67
N ALA A 545 10.40 26.63 28.66
CA ALA A 545 9.02 26.92 28.98
C ALA A 545 8.37 27.72 27.85
N GLU A 546 9.05 28.70 27.30
CA GLU A 546 8.57 29.53 26.20
C GLU A 546 8.45 28.72 24.90
N LEU A 547 9.38 27.80 24.65
CA LEU A 547 9.28 26.85 23.54
C LEU A 547 8.03 25.97 23.66
N VAL A 548 7.76 25.42 24.83
CA VAL A 548 6.55 24.61 25.08
C VAL A 548 5.29 25.46 24.86
N VAL A 549 5.26 26.69 25.34
CA VAL A 549 4.13 27.62 25.12
C VAL A 549 3.95 27.90 23.63
N LEU A 550 5.03 28.18 22.89
CA LEU A 550 4.98 28.40 21.44
C LEU A 550 4.37 27.20 20.71
N VAL A 551 4.86 25.99 20.99
CA VAL A 551 4.37 24.74 20.36
C VAL A 551 2.90 24.50 20.71
N ILE A 552 2.50 24.67 21.98
CA ILE A 552 1.10 24.53 22.39
C ILE A 552 0.21 25.55 21.68
N ALA A 553 0.65 26.81 21.58
CA ALA A 553 -0.09 27.86 20.86
C ALA A 553 -0.35 27.48 19.40
N PHE A 554 0.66 26.93 18.71
CA PHE A 554 0.52 26.43 17.35
C PHE A 554 -0.44 25.23 17.26
N ILE A 555 -0.36 24.26 18.16
CA ILE A 555 -1.29 23.11 18.24
C ILE A 555 -2.74 23.59 18.46
N VAL A 556 -2.92 24.56 19.35
CA VAL A 556 -4.25 25.12 19.64
C VAL A 556 -4.79 25.87 18.41
N ALA A 557 -4.01 26.75 17.80
CA ALA A 557 -4.38 27.46 16.58
C ALA A 557 -4.76 26.50 15.45
N GLU A 558 -3.95 25.46 15.23
CA GLU A 558 -4.23 24.36 14.30
C GLU A 558 -5.57 23.70 14.58
N SER A 559 -5.82 23.36 15.84
CA SER A 559 -7.03 22.63 16.25
C SER A 559 -8.31 23.47 16.09
N VAL A 560 -8.23 24.77 16.33
CA VAL A 560 -9.33 25.71 16.08
C VAL A 560 -9.65 25.80 14.60
N LEU A 561 -8.63 26.01 13.76
CA LEU A 561 -8.79 26.12 12.32
C LEU A 561 -9.34 24.85 11.66
N ARG A 562 -9.02 23.68 12.25
CA ARG A 562 -9.50 22.37 11.80
C ARG A 562 -10.82 21.92 12.43
N GLY A 563 -11.43 22.70 13.32
CA GLY A 563 -12.64 22.31 14.02
C GLY A 563 -12.47 21.13 15.01
N THR A 564 -11.22 20.82 15.39
CA THR A 564 -10.89 19.71 16.31
C THR A 564 -10.54 20.18 17.71
N PHE A 565 -10.82 21.45 18.05
CA PHE A 565 -10.41 22.10 19.30
C PHE A 565 -10.77 21.31 20.55
N VAL A 566 -12.02 20.91 20.72
CA VAL A 566 -12.46 20.14 21.90
C VAL A 566 -11.70 18.82 22.05
N ARG A 567 -11.50 18.10 20.94
CA ARG A 567 -10.77 16.83 20.91
C ARG A 567 -9.30 17.04 21.27
N THR A 568 -8.69 18.10 20.77
CA THR A 568 -7.27 18.45 21.05
C THR A 568 -7.08 18.86 22.51
N VAL A 569 -7.98 19.68 23.05
CA VAL A 569 -7.94 20.07 24.47
C VAL A 569 -8.08 18.85 25.38
N ASN A 570 -8.99 17.92 25.08
CA ASN A 570 -9.13 16.69 25.83
C ASN A 570 -7.85 15.82 25.79
N LYS A 571 -7.20 15.72 24.63
CA LYS A 571 -5.91 15.00 24.52
C LYS A 571 -4.80 15.66 25.34
N LEU A 572 -4.70 16.98 25.29
CA LEU A 572 -3.72 17.74 26.07
C LEU A 572 -4.00 17.63 27.58
N ALA A 573 -5.26 17.67 28.00
CA ALA A 573 -5.65 17.47 29.39
C ALA A 573 -5.27 16.07 29.91
N VAL A 574 -5.53 15.02 29.11
CA VAL A 574 -5.13 13.64 29.45
C VAL A 574 -3.61 13.53 29.53
N LEU A 575 -2.88 14.10 28.57
CA LEU A 575 -1.42 14.11 28.60
C LEU A 575 -0.87 14.83 29.85
N ALA A 576 -1.42 16.01 30.17
CA ALA A 576 -1.05 16.75 31.37
C ALA A 576 -1.34 15.94 32.65
N ALA A 577 -2.49 15.26 32.73
CA ALA A 577 -2.81 14.38 33.86
C ALA A 577 -1.83 13.21 33.97
N LEU A 578 -1.47 12.56 32.85
CA LEU A 578 -0.47 11.48 32.86
C LEU A 578 0.91 11.95 33.30
N VAL A 579 1.35 13.13 32.82
CA VAL A 579 2.61 13.74 33.26
C VAL A 579 2.56 14.08 34.75
N ALA A 580 1.46 14.68 35.25
CA ALA A 580 1.26 14.97 36.65
C ALA A 580 1.31 13.72 37.53
N ILE A 581 0.63 12.63 37.09
CA ILE A 581 0.66 11.33 37.78
C ILE A 581 2.10 10.78 37.78
N GLY A 582 2.81 10.85 36.64
CA GLY A 582 4.21 10.43 36.54
C GLY A 582 5.13 11.20 37.49
N VAL A 583 5.00 12.51 37.55
CA VAL A 583 5.77 13.37 38.47
C VAL A 583 5.44 13.03 39.95
N LEU A 584 4.16 12.87 40.27
CA LEU A 584 3.72 12.47 41.63
C LEU A 584 4.26 11.08 41.97
N PHE A 585 4.23 10.13 41.03
CA PHE A 585 4.76 8.79 41.26
C PHE A 585 6.27 8.83 41.51
N VAL A 586 7.04 9.54 40.72
CA VAL A 586 8.49 9.68 40.88
C VAL A 586 8.82 10.37 42.22
N ARG A 587 8.02 11.37 42.63
CA ARG A 587 8.26 12.12 43.85
C ARG A 587 7.83 11.35 45.10
N TYR A 588 6.81 10.50 45.01
CA TYR A 588 6.18 9.82 46.16
C TYR A 588 6.13 8.30 46.00
N TRP A 589 6.99 7.71 45.18
CA TRP A 589 6.96 6.27 44.88
C TRP A 589 7.05 5.39 46.14
N GLU A 590 7.84 5.83 47.15
CA GLU A 590 7.99 5.11 48.41
C GLU A 590 6.64 5.01 49.17
N LEU A 591 5.86 6.11 49.21
CA LEU A 591 4.54 6.10 49.83
C LEU A 591 3.55 5.21 49.05
N VAL A 592 3.63 5.17 47.73
CA VAL A 592 2.81 4.29 46.88
C VAL A 592 3.14 2.83 47.18
N VAL A 593 4.42 2.48 47.24
CA VAL A 593 4.87 1.12 47.57
C VAL A 593 4.39 0.72 48.97
N VAL A 594 4.56 1.57 49.97
CA VAL A 594 4.07 1.31 51.34
C VAL A 594 2.55 1.13 51.37
N ALA A 595 1.79 1.96 50.66
CA ALA A 595 0.33 1.86 50.60
C ALA A 595 -0.09 0.53 49.93
N VAL A 596 0.57 0.12 48.86
CA VAL A 596 0.30 -1.18 48.17
C VAL A 596 0.61 -2.35 49.11
N LEU A 597 1.75 -2.31 49.83
CA LEU A 597 2.11 -3.37 50.78
C LEU A 597 1.12 -3.47 51.94
N LEU A 598 0.68 -2.34 52.48
CA LEU A 598 -0.34 -2.32 53.55
C LEU A 598 -1.70 -2.83 53.03
N ALA A 599 -2.12 -2.44 51.84
CA ALA A 599 -3.33 -2.94 51.22
C ALA A 599 -3.29 -4.46 50.97
N LEU A 600 -2.13 -4.96 50.49
CA LEU A 600 -1.92 -6.39 50.30
C LEU A 600 -1.94 -7.14 51.66
N ALA A 601 -1.27 -6.61 52.67
CA ALA A 601 -1.28 -7.20 54.01
C ALA A 601 -2.70 -7.22 54.59
N ALA A 602 -3.46 -6.13 54.47
CA ALA A 602 -4.85 -6.07 54.91
C ALA A 602 -5.74 -7.08 54.14
N PHE A 603 -5.54 -7.22 52.83
CA PHE A 603 -6.25 -8.20 52.02
C PHE A 603 -5.95 -9.65 52.45
N LEU A 604 -4.69 -9.97 52.68
CA LEU A 604 -4.27 -11.30 53.14
C LEU A 604 -4.80 -11.59 54.53
N LEU A 605 -4.80 -10.60 55.46
CA LEU A 605 -5.42 -10.74 56.77
C LEU A 605 -6.92 -10.97 56.66
N TYR A 606 -7.62 -10.24 55.79
CA TYR A 606 -9.05 -10.39 55.56
C TYR A 606 -9.36 -11.81 55.01
N GLN A 607 -8.59 -12.32 54.05
CA GLN A 607 -8.77 -13.66 53.54
C GLN A 607 -8.58 -14.73 54.65
N ARG A 608 -7.51 -14.60 55.42
CA ARG A 608 -7.26 -15.52 56.55
C ARG A 608 -8.37 -15.46 57.59
N PHE A 609 -8.84 -14.27 57.93
CA PHE A 609 -9.94 -14.11 58.88
C PHE A 609 -11.23 -14.77 58.38
N ARG A 610 -11.50 -14.66 57.09
CA ARG A 610 -12.65 -15.31 56.45
C ARG A 610 -12.55 -16.84 56.47
N GLU A 611 -11.36 -17.39 56.35
CA GLU A 611 -11.10 -18.85 56.45
C GLU A 611 -11.28 -19.35 57.90
N PHE A 612 -11.09 -18.48 58.90
CA PHE A 612 -11.32 -18.83 60.32
C PHE A 612 -12.79 -18.67 60.78
N THR A 613 -13.57 -17.90 60.11
CA THR A 613 -14.96 -17.58 60.49
C THR A 613 -16.03 -18.23 59.61
N GLY A 614 -15.66 -18.88 58.54
CA GLY A 614 -16.50 -19.68 57.66
C GLY A 614 -16.28 -21.15 57.82
#